data_6930fd2f54e66c777176821c2edeedca
#
_entry.id   6930fd2f54e66c777176821c2edeedca
#
_cell.length_a   1.000
_cell.length_b   1.000
_cell.length_c   1.000
_cell.angle_alpha   90.00
_cell.angle_beta   90.00
_cell.angle_gamma   90.00
#
_symmetry.space_group_name_H-M   'P 1'
#
loop_
_entity.id
_entity.type
_entity.pdbx_description
1 polymer ?
#
loop_
_entity_poly.entity_id
_entity_poly.type
_entity_poly.pdbx_seq_one_letter_code
_entity_poly.pdbx_strand_id
1 'polypeptide(L)'
;MEVQRNPPPVEEIVNSLTHIVSAGLPVSPGCEDVTLLGLRGVVARSIDATDRLSRVKSLDDLLRRFVTAFPDDALGDAASQLFGIAPGSRGASLTLRRERAARTAGFSTDHFRKNIEPKIIQEVAWLLHRDSQNYVPRERATPPPLEISGDTPHVAFGDVTHKDRSEHEEALSRLWAHVYALRAEILKVERLKQWPHDVTEPETSQKVLLKAISARDREVRAVKILIERYIGMYGESIAHGEGEFSARALLRLAGWEGP
;
A
#
# COMPACT_ATOMS: atom_id res chain seq x y z
N MET A 1 2.15 12.04 -21.09
CA MET A 1 2.62 10.66 -21.37
C MET A 1 1.40 9.75 -21.34
N GLU A 2 1.13 9.08 -22.44
CA GLU A 2 -0.08 8.27 -22.63
C GLU A 2 0.04 6.96 -21.84
N VAL A 3 -1.02 6.56 -21.15
CA VAL A 3 -1.09 5.25 -20.49
C VAL A 3 -1.28 4.21 -21.58
N GLN A 4 -0.32 3.33 -21.78
CA GLN A 4 -0.44 2.27 -22.77
C GLN A 4 -1.63 1.37 -22.44
N ARG A 5 -2.57 1.26 -23.37
CA ARG A 5 -3.78 0.41 -23.20
C ARG A 5 -3.44 -1.08 -23.09
N ASN A 6 -2.38 -1.53 -23.78
CA ASN A 6 -1.80 -2.86 -23.64
C ASN A 6 -0.39 -2.76 -23.06
N PRO A 7 0.00 -3.64 -22.12
CA PRO A 7 1.37 -3.67 -21.64
C PRO A 7 2.33 -3.97 -22.80
N PRO A 8 3.56 -3.42 -22.77
CA PRO A 8 4.58 -3.74 -23.76
C PRO A 8 4.92 -5.24 -23.73
N PRO A 9 5.45 -5.81 -24.81
CA PRO A 9 5.87 -7.20 -24.83
C PRO A 9 6.93 -7.48 -23.75
N VAL A 10 6.96 -8.71 -23.26
CA VAL A 10 7.87 -9.11 -22.15
C VAL A 10 9.33 -8.82 -22.49
N GLU A 11 9.73 -8.99 -23.75
CA GLU A 11 11.09 -8.75 -24.23
C GLU A 11 11.53 -7.29 -24.04
N GLU A 12 10.65 -6.33 -24.27
CA GLU A 12 10.95 -4.91 -24.02
C GLU A 12 11.13 -4.64 -22.52
N ILE A 13 10.30 -5.26 -21.69
CA ILE A 13 10.43 -5.15 -20.24
C ILE A 13 11.74 -5.77 -19.77
N VAL A 14 12.16 -6.93 -20.31
CA VAL A 14 13.45 -7.58 -20.01
C VAL A 14 14.61 -6.64 -20.33
N ASN A 15 14.60 -6.01 -21.53
CA ASN A 15 15.64 -5.07 -21.92
C ASN A 15 15.74 -3.89 -20.94
N SER A 16 14.61 -3.28 -20.62
CA SER A 16 14.53 -2.18 -19.66
C SER A 16 14.99 -2.61 -18.25
N LEU A 17 14.59 -3.79 -17.77
CA LEU A 17 15.00 -4.33 -16.47
C LEU A 17 16.50 -4.61 -16.39
N THR A 18 17.14 -4.98 -17.49
CA THR A 18 18.60 -5.19 -17.53
C THR A 18 19.37 -3.92 -17.15
N HIS A 19 18.86 -2.75 -17.54
CA HIS A 19 19.43 -1.45 -17.12
C HIS A 19 19.20 -1.21 -15.62
N ILE A 20 18.01 -1.51 -15.10
CA ILE A 20 17.74 -1.40 -13.65
C ILE A 20 18.63 -2.35 -12.85
N VAL A 21 18.79 -3.59 -13.29
CA VAL A 21 19.68 -4.57 -12.65
C VAL A 21 21.13 -4.08 -12.67
N SER A 22 21.60 -3.42 -13.73
CA SER A 22 22.96 -2.89 -13.77
C SER A 22 23.19 -1.84 -12.69
N ALA A 23 22.26 -0.93 -12.46
CA ALA A 23 22.32 0.10 -11.42
C ALA A 23 22.02 -0.46 -10.03
N GLY A 24 21.07 -1.38 -9.92
CA GLY A 24 20.52 -1.91 -8.69
C GLY A 24 19.43 -1.01 -8.08
N LEU A 25 18.68 -1.56 -7.13
CA LEU A 25 17.67 -0.81 -6.38
C LEU A 25 18.33 0.01 -5.24
N PRO A 26 17.81 1.19 -4.92
CA PRO A 26 16.57 1.79 -5.45
C PRO A 26 16.71 2.28 -6.89
N VAL A 27 15.59 2.29 -7.61
CA VAL A 27 15.54 2.88 -8.97
C VAL A 27 15.97 4.34 -8.90
N SER A 28 16.90 4.71 -9.78
CA SER A 28 17.42 6.09 -9.82
C SER A 28 16.29 7.10 -10.05
N PRO A 29 16.25 8.23 -9.31
CA PRO A 29 15.33 9.33 -9.60
C PRO A 29 15.46 9.88 -11.03
N GLY A 30 16.62 9.69 -11.66
CA GLY A 30 16.88 10.04 -13.06
C GLY A 30 16.40 9.00 -14.07
N CYS A 31 15.71 7.95 -13.66
CA CYS A 31 15.18 6.95 -14.58
C CYS A 31 14.18 7.58 -15.55
N GLU A 32 14.44 7.43 -16.86
CA GLU A 32 13.61 7.94 -17.95
C GLU A 32 13.03 6.81 -18.82
N ASP A 33 13.08 5.58 -18.34
CA ASP A 33 12.61 4.40 -19.06
C ASP A 33 11.08 4.47 -19.25
N VAL A 34 10.68 4.79 -20.48
CA VAL A 34 9.26 4.98 -20.85
C VAL A 34 8.50 3.67 -20.75
N THR A 35 9.15 2.55 -21.05
CA THR A 35 8.55 1.20 -21.02
C THR A 35 8.15 0.85 -19.59
N LEU A 36 9.06 0.94 -18.64
CA LEU A 36 8.79 0.59 -17.24
C LEU A 36 7.89 1.61 -16.53
N LEU A 37 8.14 2.91 -16.75
CA LEU A 37 7.35 3.98 -16.13
C LEU A 37 5.95 4.11 -16.75
N GLY A 38 5.74 3.57 -17.96
CA GLY A 38 4.47 3.53 -18.66
C GLY A 38 3.60 2.31 -18.32
N LEU A 39 4.14 1.33 -17.59
CA LEU A 39 3.39 0.15 -17.16
C LEU A 39 2.14 0.55 -16.37
N ARG A 40 0.99 -0.01 -16.77
CA ARG A 40 -0.31 0.30 -16.13
C ARG A 40 -0.27 0.10 -14.63
N GLY A 41 0.38 -0.97 -14.15
CA GLY A 41 0.53 -1.26 -12.74
C GLY A 41 1.36 -0.22 -11.98
N VAL A 42 2.35 0.40 -12.63
CA VAL A 42 3.19 1.48 -12.10
C VAL A 42 2.41 2.79 -12.06
N VAL A 43 1.81 3.18 -13.20
CA VAL A 43 1.03 4.42 -13.32
C VAL A 43 -0.12 4.46 -12.31
N ALA A 44 -0.82 3.35 -12.18
CA ALA A 44 -2.00 3.28 -11.32
C ALA A 44 -1.69 3.27 -9.81
N ARG A 45 -0.47 2.90 -9.43
CA ARG A 45 -0.01 2.95 -8.03
C ARG A 45 0.74 4.24 -7.70
N SER A 46 1.07 5.05 -8.70
CA SER A 46 1.71 6.34 -8.47
C SER A 46 0.73 7.31 -7.80
N ILE A 47 1.23 8.09 -6.84
CA ILE A 47 0.45 9.12 -6.15
C ILE A 47 -0.03 10.16 -7.17
N ASP A 48 0.87 10.53 -8.07
CA ASP A 48 0.58 11.37 -9.22
C ASP A 48 0.99 10.63 -10.50
N ALA A 49 -0.02 10.29 -11.32
CA ALA A 49 0.19 9.61 -12.59
C ALA A 49 0.90 10.47 -13.63
N THR A 50 0.97 11.78 -13.46
CA THR A 50 1.66 12.70 -14.37
C THR A 50 3.09 12.97 -13.93
N ASP A 51 3.38 12.81 -12.63
CA ASP A 51 4.70 13.02 -12.08
C ASP A 51 5.61 11.81 -12.29
N ARG A 52 6.76 12.05 -12.93
CA ARG A 52 7.76 11.02 -13.19
C ARG A 52 8.35 10.44 -11.90
N LEU A 53 8.65 11.27 -10.90
CA LEU A 53 9.24 10.81 -9.64
C LEU A 53 8.28 9.92 -8.87
N SER A 54 6.99 10.22 -8.90
CA SER A 54 5.95 9.39 -8.33
C SER A 54 5.90 8.00 -9.00
N ARG A 55 6.03 7.93 -10.32
CA ARG A 55 6.11 6.68 -11.08
C ARG A 55 7.40 5.90 -10.77
N VAL A 56 8.55 6.58 -10.67
CA VAL A 56 9.82 5.95 -10.27
C VAL A 56 9.71 5.29 -8.90
N LYS A 57 9.11 5.96 -7.94
CA LYS A 57 8.86 5.41 -6.61
C LYS A 57 7.95 4.19 -6.67
N SER A 58 6.85 4.27 -7.41
CA SER A 58 5.92 3.15 -7.59
C SER A 58 6.57 1.95 -8.29
N LEU A 59 7.46 2.18 -9.25
CA LEU A 59 8.25 1.14 -9.90
C LEU A 59 9.22 0.49 -8.90
N ASP A 60 9.94 1.26 -8.08
CA ASP A 60 10.85 0.74 -7.06
C ASP A 60 10.10 -0.14 -6.06
N ASP A 61 8.96 0.33 -5.55
CA ASP A 61 8.13 -0.41 -4.60
C ASP A 61 7.59 -1.71 -5.22
N LEU A 62 7.18 -1.68 -6.49
CA LEU A 62 6.66 -2.84 -7.20
C LEU A 62 7.76 -3.89 -7.47
N LEU A 63 8.95 -3.44 -7.89
CA LEU A 63 10.10 -4.32 -8.08
C LEU A 63 10.54 -4.98 -6.77
N ARG A 64 10.63 -4.22 -5.67
CA ARG A 64 10.92 -4.79 -4.34
C ARG A 64 9.92 -5.86 -3.97
N ARG A 65 8.63 -5.58 -4.15
CA ARG A 65 7.57 -6.52 -3.85
C ARG A 65 7.71 -7.83 -4.64
N PHE A 66 7.95 -7.76 -5.96
CA PHE A 66 8.07 -8.96 -6.79
C PHE A 66 9.36 -9.74 -6.52
N VAL A 67 10.46 -9.06 -6.25
CA VAL A 67 11.72 -9.72 -5.90
C VAL A 67 11.65 -10.37 -4.51
N THR A 68 10.98 -9.73 -3.54
CA THR A 68 10.80 -10.32 -2.20
C THR A 68 9.82 -11.49 -2.20
N ALA A 69 8.80 -11.46 -3.07
CA ALA A 69 7.82 -12.53 -3.25
C ALA A 69 8.13 -13.36 -4.51
N PHE A 70 9.44 -13.61 -4.77
CA PHE A 70 9.85 -14.35 -5.97
C PHE A 70 9.28 -15.77 -5.96
N PRO A 71 8.70 -16.25 -7.09
CA PRO A 71 7.96 -17.52 -7.12
C PRO A 71 8.79 -18.76 -6.82
N ASP A 72 10.10 -18.73 -7.15
CA ASP A 72 11.03 -19.80 -6.89
C ASP A 72 11.85 -19.49 -5.64
N ASP A 73 11.54 -20.15 -4.54
CA ASP A 73 12.20 -19.97 -3.24
C ASP A 73 13.72 -20.19 -3.33
N ALA A 74 14.17 -21.13 -4.18
CA ALA A 74 15.59 -21.41 -4.35
C ALA A 74 16.37 -20.26 -5.02
N LEU A 75 15.70 -19.45 -5.81
CA LEU A 75 16.27 -18.30 -6.51
C LEU A 75 15.89 -16.96 -5.89
N GLY A 76 14.94 -16.91 -4.95
CA GLY A 76 14.44 -15.68 -4.32
C GLY A 76 15.55 -14.88 -3.63
N ASP A 77 16.39 -15.54 -2.84
CA ASP A 77 17.53 -14.91 -2.18
C ASP A 77 18.56 -14.41 -3.20
N ALA A 78 18.82 -15.18 -4.26
CA ALA A 78 19.72 -14.79 -5.33
C ALA A 78 19.17 -13.59 -6.12
N ALA A 79 17.87 -13.54 -6.38
CA ALA A 79 17.20 -12.39 -6.98
C ALA A 79 17.34 -11.15 -6.09
N SER A 80 17.15 -11.29 -4.78
CA SER A 80 17.34 -10.21 -3.81
C SER A 80 18.77 -9.65 -3.80
N GLN A 81 19.78 -10.53 -3.91
CA GLN A 81 21.19 -10.12 -4.06
C GLN A 81 21.42 -9.40 -5.39
N LEU A 82 20.92 -9.94 -6.49
CA LEU A 82 21.11 -9.40 -7.85
C LEU A 82 20.50 -8.00 -7.98
N PHE A 83 19.29 -7.81 -7.51
CA PHE A 83 18.60 -6.51 -7.54
C PHE A 83 19.10 -5.50 -6.48
N GLY A 84 19.94 -5.92 -5.54
CA GLY A 84 20.49 -5.03 -4.52
C GLY A 84 19.56 -4.75 -3.34
N ILE A 85 18.61 -5.65 -3.06
CA ILE A 85 17.67 -5.56 -1.94
C ILE A 85 18.27 -6.18 -0.68
N ALA A 86 19.00 -7.27 -0.83
CA ALA A 86 19.57 -8.02 0.29
C ALA A 86 20.53 -7.17 1.13
N PRO A 87 20.66 -7.45 2.44
CA PRO A 87 21.59 -6.74 3.31
C PRO A 87 23.01 -6.72 2.75
N GLY A 88 23.63 -5.54 2.71
CA GLY A 88 24.97 -5.32 2.16
C GLY A 88 25.07 -5.29 0.63
N SER A 89 23.99 -5.58 -0.11
CA SER A 89 23.99 -5.50 -1.59
C SER A 89 23.62 -4.11 -2.12
N ARG A 90 23.03 -3.27 -1.29
CA ARG A 90 22.66 -1.90 -1.66
C ARG A 90 23.89 -1.06 -1.97
N GLY A 91 23.92 -0.46 -3.15
CA GLY A 91 25.06 0.35 -3.62
C GLY A 91 26.29 -0.48 -4.06
N ALA A 92 26.24 -1.81 -3.96
CA ALA A 92 27.31 -2.67 -4.45
C ALA A 92 27.33 -2.69 -6.00
N SER A 93 28.53 -2.85 -6.58
CA SER A 93 28.68 -3.01 -8.03
C SER A 93 27.92 -4.25 -8.54
N LEU A 94 27.51 -4.23 -9.81
CA LEU A 94 26.85 -5.37 -10.44
C LEU A 94 27.68 -6.66 -10.32
N THR A 95 28.99 -6.57 -10.50
CA THR A 95 29.91 -7.71 -10.37
C THR A 95 29.82 -8.34 -8.99
N LEU A 96 29.89 -7.53 -7.94
CA LEU A 96 29.81 -8.02 -6.55
C LEU A 96 28.43 -8.60 -6.24
N ARG A 97 27.35 -7.99 -6.77
CA ARG A 97 25.99 -8.50 -6.61
C ARG A 97 25.80 -9.85 -7.33
N ARG A 98 26.38 -10.02 -8.54
CA ARG A 98 26.41 -11.30 -9.27
C ARG A 98 27.17 -12.39 -8.52
N GLU A 99 28.34 -12.07 -7.98
CA GLU A 99 29.13 -13.02 -7.17
C GLU A 99 28.35 -13.51 -5.94
N ARG A 100 27.70 -12.60 -5.24
CA ARG A 100 26.88 -12.94 -4.07
C ARG A 100 25.66 -13.77 -4.47
N ALA A 101 24.94 -13.35 -5.50
CA ALA A 101 23.78 -14.07 -6.03
C ALA A 101 24.15 -15.49 -6.49
N ALA A 102 25.27 -15.64 -7.20
CA ALA A 102 25.79 -16.94 -7.64
C ALA A 102 26.11 -17.83 -6.44
N ARG A 103 26.79 -17.30 -5.42
CA ARG A 103 27.13 -18.02 -4.19
C ARG A 103 25.87 -18.47 -3.44
N THR A 104 24.88 -17.58 -3.32
CA THR A 104 23.61 -17.88 -2.65
C THR A 104 22.85 -18.99 -3.39
N ALA A 105 22.85 -18.99 -4.72
CA ALA A 105 22.20 -19.99 -5.55
C ALA A 105 23.05 -21.28 -5.75
N GLY A 106 24.27 -21.34 -5.22
CA GLY A 106 25.14 -22.54 -5.35
C GLY A 106 25.79 -22.72 -6.73
N PHE A 107 25.90 -21.62 -7.52
CA PHE A 107 26.47 -21.66 -8.88
C PHE A 107 27.80 -20.91 -8.97
N SER A 108 28.58 -21.19 -10.02
CA SER A 108 29.68 -20.31 -10.39
C SER A 108 29.16 -18.99 -10.96
N THR A 109 29.90 -17.90 -10.79
CA THR A 109 29.51 -16.57 -11.27
C THR A 109 29.26 -16.55 -12.78
N ASP A 110 30.08 -17.29 -13.56
CA ASP A 110 29.92 -17.37 -15.01
C ASP A 110 28.64 -18.13 -15.41
N HIS A 111 28.34 -19.26 -14.75
CA HIS A 111 27.10 -20.00 -14.96
C HIS A 111 25.88 -19.16 -14.56
N PHE A 112 25.96 -18.48 -13.42
CA PHE A 112 24.89 -17.60 -12.95
C PHE A 112 24.58 -16.51 -13.98
N ARG A 113 25.61 -15.80 -14.43
CA ARG A 113 25.47 -14.72 -15.42
C ARG A 113 24.85 -15.19 -16.74
N LYS A 114 25.27 -16.36 -17.24
CA LYS A 114 24.84 -16.86 -18.55
C LYS A 114 23.46 -17.53 -18.52
N ASN A 115 23.13 -18.21 -17.42
CA ASN A 115 21.97 -19.13 -17.41
C ASN A 115 20.90 -18.78 -16.35
N ILE A 116 21.27 -18.19 -15.21
CA ILE A 116 20.35 -17.97 -14.11
C ILE A 116 19.86 -16.50 -14.08
N GLU A 117 20.77 -15.53 -14.20
CA GLU A 117 20.42 -14.11 -14.22
C GLU A 117 19.37 -13.78 -15.29
N PRO A 118 19.49 -14.27 -16.55
CA PRO A 118 18.44 -14.01 -17.56
C PRO A 118 17.08 -14.57 -17.16
N LYS A 119 17.05 -15.75 -16.51
CA LYS A 119 15.79 -16.35 -16.03
C LYS A 119 15.15 -15.50 -14.92
N ILE A 120 15.95 -15.02 -13.97
CA ILE A 120 15.46 -14.14 -12.90
C ILE A 120 14.87 -12.86 -13.51
N ILE A 121 15.58 -12.22 -14.44
CA ILE A 121 15.11 -10.99 -15.11
C ILE A 121 13.84 -11.27 -15.91
N GLN A 122 13.77 -12.38 -16.62
CA GLN A 122 12.60 -12.78 -17.41
C GLN A 122 11.38 -13.02 -16.50
N GLU A 123 11.56 -13.67 -15.35
CA GLU A 123 10.49 -13.92 -14.40
C GLU A 123 9.96 -12.60 -13.82
N VAL A 124 10.84 -11.69 -13.41
CA VAL A 124 10.41 -10.36 -12.93
C VAL A 124 9.72 -9.56 -14.03
N ALA A 125 10.20 -9.65 -15.28
CA ALA A 125 9.54 -9.01 -16.42
C ALA A 125 8.14 -9.57 -16.66
N TRP A 126 7.99 -10.89 -16.57
CA TRP A 126 6.71 -11.56 -16.69
C TRP A 126 5.73 -11.15 -15.58
N LEU A 127 6.21 -11.04 -14.32
CA LEU A 127 5.41 -10.56 -13.20
C LEU A 127 4.93 -9.12 -13.40
N LEU A 128 5.79 -8.22 -13.90
CA LEU A 128 5.42 -6.85 -14.24
C LEU A 128 4.40 -6.79 -15.38
N HIS A 129 4.61 -7.59 -16.42
CA HIS A 129 3.70 -7.68 -17.57
C HIS A 129 2.32 -8.18 -17.13
N ARG A 130 2.28 -9.29 -16.37
CA ARG A 130 1.06 -9.87 -15.82
C ARG A 130 0.33 -8.91 -14.87
N ASP A 131 1.06 -8.22 -14.01
CA ASP A 131 0.48 -7.21 -13.13
C ASP A 131 -0.17 -6.09 -13.95
N SER A 132 0.48 -5.63 -15.01
CA SER A 132 -0.07 -4.59 -15.88
C SER A 132 -1.26 -5.07 -16.71
N GLN A 133 -1.31 -6.35 -17.10
CA GLN A 133 -2.47 -6.95 -17.77
C GLN A 133 -3.67 -7.07 -16.84
N ASN A 134 -3.43 -7.61 -15.65
CA ASN A 134 -4.46 -7.97 -14.68
C ASN A 134 -4.73 -6.87 -13.66
N TYR A 135 -4.09 -5.71 -13.83
CA TYR A 135 -4.32 -4.61 -12.93
C TYR A 135 -5.78 -4.16 -13.05
N VAL A 136 -6.57 -4.65 -12.13
CA VAL A 136 -7.83 -4.02 -11.75
C VAL A 136 -7.41 -2.91 -10.80
N PRO A 137 -7.73 -1.62 -11.08
CA PRO A 137 -7.57 -0.60 -10.06
C PRO A 137 -8.27 -1.16 -8.82
N ARG A 138 -7.50 -1.50 -7.78
CA ARG A 138 -8.12 -1.51 -6.47
C ARG A 138 -8.65 -0.10 -6.39
N GLU A 139 -9.96 0.06 -6.49
CA GLU A 139 -10.59 1.20 -5.87
C GLU A 139 -9.82 1.32 -4.57
N ARG A 140 -9.05 2.41 -4.41
CA ARG A 140 -8.39 2.70 -3.14
C ARG A 140 -9.45 2.30 -2.17
N ALA A 141 -9.14 1.48 -1.15
CA ALA A 141 -10.16 1.05 -0.21
C ALA A 141 -10.72 2.32 0.43
N THR A 142 -11.45 3.03 -0.37
CA THR A 142 -12.45 3.99 0.03
C THR A 142 -13.30 3.12 0.89
N PRO A 143 -13.36 3.42 2.18
CA PRO A 143 -14.37 2.82 3.03
C PRO A 143 -15.64 2.84 2.21
N PRO A 144 -16.43 1.75 2.22
CA PRO A 144 -17.60 1.65 1.37
C PRO A 144 -18.31 2.99 1.40
N PRO A 145 -18.58 3.62 0.26
CA PRO A 145 -19.27 4.88 0.26
C PRO A 145 -20.48 4.63 1.14
N LEU A 146 -20.67 5.46 2.15
CA LEU A 146 -21.97 5.57 2.76
C LEU A 146 -22.90 5.68 1.57
N GLU A 147 -23.77 4.68 1.36
CA GLU A 147 -24.77 4.75 0.30
C GLU A 147 -25.63 5.98 0.54
N ILE A 148 -25.11 7.09 0.08
CA ILE A 148 -25.84 8.33 -0.03
C ILE A 148 -26.52 8.20 -1.39
N SER A 149 -27.74 7.69 -1.37
CA SER A 149 -28.64 7.73 -2.51
C SER A 149 -28.86 9.19 -2.88
N GLY A 150 -28.15 9.67 -3.85
CA GLY A 150 -28.27 11.02 -4.38
C GLY A 150 -27.20 11.27 -5.43
N ASP A 151 -27.62 11.68 -6.60
CA ASP A 151 -26.78 12.17 -7.71
C ASP A 151 -25.74 13.17 -7.17
N THR A 152 -24.48 12.76 -7.08
CA THR A 152 -23.39 13.65 -6.67
C THR A 152 -22.98 14.48 -7.89
N PRO A 153 -23.19 15.81 -7.89
CA PRO A 153 -22.55 16.66 -8.88
C PRO A 153 -21.04 16.58 -8.70
N HIS A 154 -20.32 16.32 -9.79
CA HIS A 154 -18.87 16.46 -9.87
C HIS A 154 -18.48 17.87 -9.45
N VAL A 155 -18.07 18.06 -8.20
CA VAL A 155 -17.46 19.31 -7.76
C VAL A 155 -16.06 19.34 -8.36
N ALA A 156 -15.86 20.22 -9.32
CA ALA A 156 -14.53 20.57 -9.81
C ALA A 156 -13.75 21.15 -8.61
N PHE A 157 -12.80 20.36 -8.08
CA PHE A 157 -11.84 20.85 -7.10
C PHE A 157 -10.98 21.92 -7.79
N GLY A 158 -11.26 23.19 -7.50
CA GLY A 158 -10.37 24.30 -7.85
C GLY A 158 -9.04 24.08 -7.15
N ASP A 159 -7.98 24.28 -7.89
CA ASP A 159 -6.55 24.40 -7.61
C ASP A 159 -6.09 24.19 -6.15
N VAL A 160 -6.35 22.98 -5.59
CA VAL A 160 -5.86 22.57 -4.28
C VAL A 160 -4.41 22.12 -4.48
N THR A 161 -3.48 22.76 -3.78
CA THR A 161 -2.06 22.43 -3.89
C THR A 161 -1.83 20.97 -3.53
N HIS A 162 -0.83 20.34 -4.16
CA HIS A 162 -0.47 18.91 -3.95
C HIS A 162 -0.24 18.57 -2.48
N LYS A 163 0.21 19.55 -1.69
CA LYS A 163 0.46 19.45 -0.26
C LYS A 163 -0.84 19.32 0.53
N ASP A 164 -1.83 20.16 0.22
CA ASP A 164 -3.13 20.17 0.90
C ASP A 164 -3.88 18.85 0.68
N ARG A 165 -3.73 18.25 -0.52
CA ARG A 165 -4.33 16.96 -0.84
C ARG A 165 -3.70 15.82 -0.06
N SER A 166 -2.36 15.83 0.10
CA SER A 166 -1.64 14.81 0.88
C SER A 166 -1.99 14.90 2.37
N GLU A 167 -2.07 16.10 2.91
CA GLU A 167 -2.46 16.34 4.30
C GLU A 167 -3.93 15.92 4.55
N HIS A 168 -4.81 16.17 3.61
CA HIS A 168 -6.20 15.73 3.66
C HIS A 168 -6.31 14.19 3.63
N GLU A 169 -5.61 13.51 2.70
CA GLU A 169 -5.61 12.04 2.61
C GLU A 169 -5.02 11.40 3.89
N GLU A 170 -4.00 12.00 4.48
CA GLU A 170 -3.42 11.54 5.74
C GLU A 170 -4.38 11.73 6.91
N ALA A 171 -5.04 12.88 7.02
CA ALA A 171 -6.02 13.15 8.06
C ALA A 171 -7.21 12.19 7.97
N LEU A 172 -7.69 11.92 6.76
CA LEU A 172 -8.77 10.96 6.51
C LEU A 172 -8.35 9.53 6.87
N SER A 173 -7.14 9.12 6.51
CA SER A 173 -6.59 7.80 6.85
C SER A 173 -6.47 7.60 8.35
N ARG A 174 -6.02 8.60 9.08
CA ARG A 174 -5.96 8.59 10.55
C ARG A 174 -7.35 8.45 11.17
N LEU A 175 -8.31 9.20 10.66
CA LEU A 175 -9.69 9.12 11.14
C LEU A 175 -10.25 7.71 11.00
N TRP A 176 -10.09 7.09 9.81
CA TRP A 176 -10.55 5.72 9.58
C TRP A 176 -9.83 4.69 10.43
N ALA A 177 -8.53 4.85 10.68
CA ALA A 177 -7.80 3.98 11.59
C ALA A 177 -8.44 3.93 12.98
N HIS A 178 -8.83 5.10 13.52
CA HIS A 178 -9.52 5.17 14.81
C HIS A 178 -10.97 4.63 14.77
N VAL A 179 -11.70 4.82 13.68
CA VAL A 179 -13.03 4.22 13.50
C VAL A 179 -12.94 2.68 13.52
N TYR A 180 -11.95 2.09 12.84
CA TYR A 180 -11.72 0.64 12.88
C TYR A 180 -11.23 0.15 14.24
N ALA A 181 -10.36 0.91 14.93
CA ALA A 181 -9.94 0.60 16.29
C ALA A 181 -11.13 0.61 17.26
N LEU A 182 -12.01 1.59 17.15
CA LEU A 182 -13.25 1.65 17.93
C LEU A 182 -14.13 0.42 17.69
N ARG A 183 -14.33 0.04 16.41
CA ARG A 183 -15.10 -1.16 16.07
C ARG A 183 -14.50 -2.43 16.70
N ALA A 184 -13.18 -2.56 16.67
CA ALA A 184 -12.49 -3.70 17.30
C ALA A 184 -12.72 -3.74 18.81
N GLU A 185 -12.64 -2.60 19.53
CA GLU A 185 -12.90 -2.55 20.96
C GLU A 185 -14.39 -2.79 21.30
N ILE A 186 -15.33 -2.33 20.46
CA ILE A 186 -16.76 -2.65 20.62
C ILE A 186 -16.98 -4.16 20.54
N LEU A 187 -16.49 -4.81 19.48
CA LEU A 187 -16.62 -6.25 19.28
C LEU A 187 -15.97 -7.05 20.41
N LYS A 188 -14.84 -6.55 20.94
CA LYS A 188 -14.17 -7.15 22.08
C LYS A 188 -15.02 -7.09 23.35
N VAL A 189 -15.66 -5.94 23.62
CA VAL A 189 -16.57 -5.79 24.78
C VAL A 189 -17.78 -6.71 24.61
N GLU A 190 -18.38 -6.79 23.41
CA GLU A 190 -19.50 -7.68 23.13
C GLU A 190 -19.11 -9.15 23.33
N ARG A 191 -17.95 -9.57 22.81
CA ARG A 191 -17.45 -10.91 23.00
C ARG A 191 -17.24 -11.25 24.49
N LEU A 192 -16.65 -10.33 25.27
CA LEU A 192 -16.44 -10.53 26.71
C LEU A 192 -17.74 -10.57 27.50
N LYS A 193 -18.80 -9.92 27.03
CA LYS A 193 -20.14 -10.00 27.61
C LYS A 193 -20.83 -11.33 27.30
N GLN A 194 -20.69 -11.81 26.05
CA GLN A 194 -21.35 -13.04 25.59
C GLN A 194 -20.64 -14.30 26.09
N TRP A 195 -19.34 -14.28 26.19
CA TRP A 195 -18.51 -15.36 26.69
C TRP A 195 -17.63 -14.82 27.83
N PRO A 196 -18.17 -14.71 29.08
CA PRO A 196 -17.33 -14.48 30.24
C PRO A 196 -16.31 -15.62 30.28
N HIS A 197 -15.03 -15.28 30.23
CA HIS A 197 -13.97 -16.29 30.21
C HIS A 197 -14.21 -17.30 31.33
N ASP A 198 -13.98 -18.58 31.02
CA ASP A 198 -13.80 -19.70 31.94
C ASP A 198 -12.55 -19.52 32.82
N VAL A 199 -12.40 -18.34 33.40
CA VAL A 199 -11.36 -18.04 34.34
C VAL A 199 -11.93 -18.42 35.70
N THR A 200 -11.26 -19.29 36.37
CA THR A 200 -11.58 -19.85 37.70
C THR A 200 -11.89 -18.79 38.79
N GLU A 201 -11.74 -17.51 38.43
CA GLU A 201 -11.99 -16.36 39.34
C GLU A 201 -12.88 -15.30 38.64
N PRO A 202 -14.13 -15.12 39.10
CA PRO A 202 -15.09 -14.13 38.56
C PRO A 202 -14.59 -12.68 38.67
N GLU A 203 -13.77 -12.35 39.64
CA GLU A 203 -13.17 -11.01 39.79
C GLU A 203 -12.23 -10.63 38.67
N THR A 204 -11.52 -11.60 38.07
CA THR A 204 -10.58 -11.36 36.97
C THR A 204 -11.35 -11.08 35.69
N SER A 205 -12.44 -11.78 35.42
CA SER A 205 -13.33 -11.55 34.24
C SER A 205 -13.94 -10.16 34.29
N GLN A 206 -14.39 -9.71 35.46
CA GLN A 206 -14.96 -8.37 35.59
C GLN A 206 -13.91 -7.26 35.41
N LYS A 207 -12.69 -7.44 35.89
CA LYS A 207 -11.58 -6.49 35.70
C LYS A 207 -11.20 -6.38 34.21
N VAL A 208 -11.16 -7.51 33.48
CA VAL A 208 -10.88 -7.54 32.04
C VAL A 208 -11.98 -6.82 31.25
N LEU A 209 -13.25 -7.06 31.58
CA LEU A 209 -14.37 -6.38 30.94
C LEU A 209 -14.34 -4.86 31.18
N LEU A 210 -14.09 -4.42 32.42
CA LEU A 210 -13.99 -2.98 32.75
C LEU A 210 -12.83 -2.32 32.01
N LYS A 211 -11.69 -3.02 31.86
CA LYS A 211 -10.56 -2.53 31.08
C LYS A 211 -10.91 -2.38 29.59
N ALA A 212 -11.64 -3.34 29.01
CA ALA A 212 -12.10 -3.28 27.63
C ALA A 212 -13.12 -2.15 27.41
N ILE A 213 -14.05 -1.94 28.34
CA ILE A 213 -15.00 -0.81 28.33
C ILE A 213 -14.23 0.52 28.37
N SER A 214 -13.24 0.66 29.25
CA SER A 214 -12.42 1.88 29.35
C SER A 214 -11.60 2.13 28.07
N ALA A 215 -11.13 1.09 27.39
CA ALA A 215 -10.43 1.19 26.11
C ALA A 215 -11.39 1.68 25.01
N ARG A 216 -12.57 1.07 24.89
CA ARG A 216 -13.63 1.49 23.98
C ARG A 216 -14.00 2.96 24.18
N ASP A 217 -14.22 3.39 25.41
CA ASP A 217 -14.62 4.76 25.71
C ASP A 217 -13.51 5.79 25.39
N ARG A 218 -12.24 5.38 25.48
CA ARG A 218 -11.11 6.21 24.99
C ARG A 218 -11.15 6.37 23.48
N GLU A 219 -11.38 5.29 22.75
CA GLU A 219 -11.48 5.36 21.28
C GLU A 219 -12.68 6.18 20.82
N VAL A 220 -13.84 6.08 21.49
CA VAL A 220 -15.00 6.94 21.22
C VAL A 220 -14.62 8.42 21.35
N ARG A 221 -13.90 8.81 22.40
CA ARG A 221 -13.45 10.20 22.58
C ARG A 221 -12.44 10.61 21.52
N ALA A 222 -11.48 9.73 21.18
CA ALA A 222 -10.49 10.01 20.15
C ALA A 222 -11.15 10.21 18.78
N VAL A 223 -12.09 9.35 18.39
CA VAL A 223 -12.84 9.48 17.14
C VAL A 223 -13.63 10.78 17.11
N LYS A 224 -14.34 11.16 18.20
CA LYS A 224 -15.07 12.44 18.26
C LYS A 224 -14.15 13.64 18.04
N ILE A 225 -13.02 13.71 18.73
CA ILE A 225 -12.04 14.81 18.60
C ILE A 225 -11.48 14.86 17.17
N LEU A 226 -11.14 13.72 16.60
CA LEU A 226 -10.59 13.66 15.23
C LEU A 226 -11.61 14.08 14.18
N ILE A 227 -12.89 13.72 14.34
CA ILE A 227 -13.97 14.15 13.44
C ILE A 227 -14.17 15.66 13.53
N GLU A 228 -14.26 16.21 14.75
CA GLU A 228 -14.40 17.65 14.95
C GLU A 228 -13.24 18.43 14.32
N ARG A 229 -12.01 17.93 14.53
CA ARG A 229 -10.81 18.52 13.93
C ARG A 229 -10.82 18.42 12.40
N TYR A 230 -11.20 17.24 11.86
CA TYR A 230 -11.29 17.01 10.42
C TYR A 230 -12.34 17.93 9.78
N ILE A 231 -13.54 18.02 10.37
CA ILE A 231 -14.61 18.93 9.90
C ILE A 231 -14.15 20.38 10.00
N GLY A 232 -13.47 20.78 11.07
CA GLY A 232 -12.93 22.12 11.23
C GLY A 232 -11.88 22.51 10.21
N MET A 233 -11.07 21.53 9.72
CA MET A 233 -10.04 21.79 8.71
C MET A 233 -10.56 21.68 7.27
N TYR A 234 -11.49 20.77 7.01
CA TYR A 234 -11.90 20.39 5.65
C TYR A 234 -13.42 20.48 5.42
N GLY A 235 -14.20 20.93 6.41
CA GLY A 235 -15.65 20.86 6.44
C GLY A 235 -16.36 21.57 5.28
N GLU A 236 -15.79 22.67 4.78
CA GLU A 236 -16.35 23.38 3.63
C GLU A 236 -16.27 22.54 2.34
N SER A 237 -15.27 21.69 2.22
CA SER A 237 -15.09 20.79 1.06
C SER A 237 -16.06 19.60 1.08
N ILE A 238 -16.59 19.25 2.26
CA ILE A 238 -17.48 18.10 2.47
C ILE A 238 -18.95 18.56 2.49
N ALA A 239 -19.21 19.79 2.94
CA ALA A 239 -20.55 20.35 3.10
C ALA A 239 -21.33 20.53 1.78
N HIS A 240 -20.68 20.41 0.62
CA HIS A 240 -21.31 20.49 -0.71
C HIS A 240 -21.79 19.15 -1.25
N GLY A 241 -21.51 18.04 -0.57
CA GLY A 241 -22.13 16.75 -0.82
C GLY A 241 -23.31 16.53 0.12
N GLU A 242 -24.48 16.18 -0.38
CA GLU A 242 -25.72 15.95 0.38
C GLU A 242 -25.67 14.76 1.37
N GLY A 243 -24.49 14.41 1.88
CA GLY A 243 -24.29 13.37 2.86
C GLY A 243 -23.76 13.92 4.16
N GLU A 244 -24.51 13.72 5.22
CA GLU A 244 -24.16 14.11 6.58
C GLU A 244 -22.89 13.37 7.06
N PHE A 245 -21.70 13.90 6.70
CA PHE A 245 -20.44 13.46 7.32
C PHE A 245 -20.41 13.99 8.75
N SER A 246 -21.17 13.30 9.61
CA SER A 246 -21.31 13.70 11.01
C SER A 246 -20.59 12.72 11.93
N ALA A 247 -20.14 13.22 13.07
CA ALA A 247 -19.57 12.37 14.13
C ALA A 247 -20.50 11.20 14.47
N ARG A 248 -21.79 11.45 14.48
CA ARG A 248 -22.82 10.45 14.79
C ARG A 248 -22.90 9.35 13.74
N ALA A 249 -22.80 9.69 12.44
CA ALA A 249 -22.82 8.72 11.35
C ALA A 249 -21.59 7.79 11.40
N LEU A 250 -20.40 8.34 11.61
CA LEU A 250 -19.16 7.57 11.72
C LEU A 250 -19.11 6.69 12.97
N LEU A 251 -19.60 7.17 14.10
CA LEU A 251 -19.72 6.37 15.31
C LEU A 251 -20.69 5.20 15.12
N ARG A 252 -21.83 5.43 14.43
CA ARG A 252 -22.79 4.38 14.09
C ARG A 252 -22.19 3.33 13.17
N LEU A 253 -21.39 3.74 12.18
CA LEU A 253 -20.63 2.82 11.32
C LEU A 253 -19.66 1.93 12.09
N ALA A 254 -19.03 2.46 13.15
CA ALA A 254 -18.22 1.67 14.06
C ALA A 254 -19.06 0.71 14.93
N GLY A 255 -20.40 0.80 14.90
CA GLY A 255 -21.30 0.04 15.75
C GLY A 255 -21.51 0.68 17.12
N TRP A 256 -21.24 1.97 17.28
CA TRP A 256 -21.49 2.71 18.50
C TRP A 256 -22.90 3.30 18.48
N GLU A 257 -23.80 2.71 19.25
CA GLU A 257 -25.18 3.19 19.47
C GLU A 257 -25.33 3.98 20.79
N GLY A 258 -24.21 4.44 21.35
CA GLY A 258 -24.10 4.98 22.68
C GLY A 258 -25.11 6.06 23.07
N PRO A 259 -25.14 6.44 24.37
CA PRO A 259 -26.10 7.40 24.90
C PRO A 259 -26.01 8.75 24.25
#